data_f007979be7288ce58a5de6a8e935f12e
#
_entry.id   f007979be7288ce58a5de6a8e935f12e
#
_cell.length_a   1.000
_cell.length_b   1.000
_cell.length_c   1.000
_cell.angle_alpha   90.00
_cell.angle_beta   90.00
_cell.angle_gamma   90.00
#
_symmetry.space_group_name_H-M   'P 1'
#
loop_
_entity.id
_entity.type
_entity.pdbx_description
1 polymer ?
#
loop_
_entity_poly.entity_id
_entity_poly.type
_entity_poly.pdbx_seq_one_letter_code
_entity_poly.pdbx_strand_id
1 'polypeptide(L)'
;SVGNFNQRKAKTEKLVYWGESHDTYANDGGESKNKSQNVIDRAYAVVAGNNGATALYFSRPAQKAKNDIKFGDKGSVHFKDAEVAQVNHMHNVCAGEPNYYVKGNGVCAQVRKSGAIIVLGSGSDRDVTVANGAGDGKWLKSGTYKDMVGGGAFTVNASTISGHVGESGIAVIYNAGPIVLTPEVVFNPADGTAFSDESLTVTATPLNAVSAWIQVNDGAKQDFTA
;
A
#
# COMPACT_ATOMS: atom_id res chain seq x y z
N SER A 1 15.93 12.41 -7.17
CA SER A 1 15.81 10.95 -7.03
C SER A 1 15.67 10.59 -5.56
N VAL A 2 14.93 9.55 -5.28
CA VAL A 2 14.67 9.03 -3.92
C VAL A 2 15.96 8.71 -3.15
N GLY A 3 17.06 8.48 -3.86
CA GLY A 3 18.36 8.14 -3.28
C GLY A 3 18.97 9.17 -2.34
N ASN A 4 18.57 10.42 -2.43
CA ASN A 4 19.15 11.51 -1.64
C ASN A 4 18.18 12.05 -0.59
N PHE A 5 17.08 11.36 -0.36
CA PHE A 5 15.98 11.83 0.47
C PHE A 5 16.41 12.10 1.93
N ASN A 6 17.25 11.25 2.51
CA ASN A 6 17.71 11.37 3.89
C ASN A 6 18.91 12.33 4.09
N GLN A 7 19.37 13.00 3.06
CA GLN A 7 20.52 13.92 3.16
C GLN A 7 20.16 15.37 3.52
N ARG A 8 18.97 15.58 4.09
CA ARG A 8 18.52 16.91 4.51
C ARG A 8 19.15 17.30 5.85
N LYS A 9 19.67 18.53 5.91
CA LYS A 9 20.26 19.11 7.14
C LYS A 9 19.23 19.75 8.05
N ALA A 10 18.05 20.10 7.54
CA ALA A 10 16.98 20.70 8.34
C ALA A 10 16.32 19.65 9.23
N LYS A 11 15.85 20.07 10.39
CA LYS A 11 15.07 19.23 11.30
C LYS A 11 13.77 18.80 10.61
N THR A 12 13.42 17.53 10.73
CA THR A 12 12.32 16.90 9.97
C THR A 12 10.97 17.57 10.25
N GLU A 13 10.73 17.99 11.48
CA GLU A 13 9.50 18.68 11.88
C GLU A 13 9.31 20.07 11.24
N LYS A 14 10.34 20.60 10.59
CA LYS A 14 10.29 21.85 9.85
C LYS A 14 10.20 21.67 8.34
N LEU A 15 10.08 20.44 7.89
CA LEU A 15 10.06 20.10 6.47
C LEU A 15 8.63 19.85 5.99
N VAL A 16 8.39 20.29 4.77
CA VAL A 16 7.17 19.96 4.02
C VAL A 16 7.62 19.20 2.78
N TYR A 17 7.02 18.04 2.56
CA TYR A 17 7.32 17.18 1.43
C TYR A 17 6.09 17.00 0.53
N TRP A 18 6.33 16.85 -0.74
CA TRP A 18 5.31 16.50 -1.73
C TRP A 18 5.91 15.64 -2.85
N GLY A 19 5.09 14.80 -3.45
CA GLY A 19 5.43 14.07 -4.68
C GLY A 19 5.19 14.92 -5.93
N GLU A 20 4.18 15.77 -5.87
CA GLU A 20 3.73 16.70 -6.92
C GLU A 20 3.15 17.95 -6.29
N SER A 21 3.27 19.09 -6.95
CA SER A 21 2.64 20.36 -6.58
C SER A 21 1.98 20.99 -7.80
N HIS A 22 1.21 22.06 -7.59
CA HIS A 22 0.64 22.85 -8.69
C HIS A 22 1.72 23.40 -9.64
N ASP A 23 2.87 23.77 -9.11
CA ASP A 23 3.99 24.27 -9.90
C ASP A 23 4.59 23.20 -10.81
N THR A 24 4.81 22.00 -10.28
CA THR A 24 5.35 20.90 -11.08
C THR A 24 4.33 20.30 -12.04
N TYR A 25 3.04 20.49 -11.78
CA TYR A 25 1.95 19.98 -12.62
C TYR A 25 1.57 20.93 -13.75
N ALA A 26 1.25 22.17 -13.43
CA ALA A 26 0.56 23.08 -14.35
C ALA A 26 1.44 24.18 -14.95
N ASN A 27 2.59 24.50 -14.37
CA ASN A 27 3.46 25.55 -14.88
C ASN A 27 4.19 25.11 -16.16
N ASP A 28 4.59 26.12 -16.95
CA ASP A 28 5.41 25.90 -18.13
C ASP A 28 6.73 25.21 -17.73
N GLY A 29 7.07 24.12 -18.41
CA GLY A 29 8.17 23.27 -18.03
C GLY A 29 7.84 22.27 -16.91
N GLY A 30 6.65 22.31 -16.33
CA GLY A 30 6.14 21.29 -15.40
C GLY A 30 5.91 19.98 -16.13
N GLU A 31 6.61 18.92 -15.73
CA GLU A 31 6.55 17.64 -16.41
C GLU A 31 5.67 16.62 -15.72
N SER A 32 5.29 16.88 -14.48
CA SER A 32 4.59 15.86 -13.68
C SER A 32 3.19 15.57 -14.22
N LYS A 33 2.52 16.50 -14.90
CA LYS A 33 1.25 16.25 -15.61
C LYS A 33 1.31 15.14 -16.65
N ASN A 34 2.51 14.84 -17.16
CA ASN A 34 2.75 13.78 -18.14
C ASN A 34 3.12 12.43 -17.48
N LYS A 35 3.30 12.39 -16.18
CA LYS A 35 3.51 11.15 -15.44
C LYS A 35 2.17 10.52 -15.07
N SER A 36 2.11 9.18 -15.07
CA SER A 36 0.94 8.48 -14.58
C SER A 36 0.69 8.80 -13.09
N GLN A 37 -0.55 8.69 -12.67
CA GLN A 37 -0.92 8.88 -11.27
C GLN A 37 -0.10 7.96 -10.36
N ASN A 38 0.03 6.69 -10.73
CA ASN A 38 0.79 5.70 -9.98
C ASN A 38 2.26 6.11 -9.70
N VAL A 39 2.94 6.76 -10.66
CA VAL A 39 4.31 7.27 -10.44
C VAL A 39 4.32 8.36 -9.36
N ILE A 40 3.32 9.20 -9.33
CA ILE A 40 3.18 10.26 -8.32
C ILE A 40 2.84 9.68 -6.95
N ASP A 41 1.95 8.69 -6.90
CA ASP A 41 1.57 8.02 -5.64
C ASP A 41 2.76 7.29 -5.02
N ARG A 42 3.59 6.62 -5.83
CA ARG A 42 4.84 6.02 -5.36
C ARG A 42 5.81 7.07 -4.81
N ALA A 43 5.96 8.20 -5.50
CA ALA A 43 6.78 9.29 -4.99
C ALA A 43 6.22 9.87 -3.69
N TYR A 44 4.90 10.03 -3.61
CA TYR A 44 4.21 10.47 -2.41
C TYR A 44 4.39 9.48 -1.25
N ALA A 45 4.19 8.19 -1.49
CA ALA A 45 4.36 7.15 -0.48
C ALA A 45 5.75 7.17 0.17
N VAL A 46 6.80 7.39 -0.63
CA VAL A 46 8.17 7.52 -0.10
C VAL A 46 8.32 8.76 0.78
N VAL A 47 7.83 9.92 0.34
CA VAL A 47 8.01 11.16 1.09
C VAL A 47 7.12 11.23 2.33
N ALA A 48 5.89 10.72 2.24
CA ALA A 48 4.95 10.65 3.36
C ALA A 48 5.38 9.65 4.45
N GLY A 49 6.15 8.60 4.07
CA GLY A 49 6.71 7.65 5.03
C GLY A 49 7.77 8.25 5.96
N ASN A 50 8.29 9.44 5.67
CA ASN A 50 9.33 10.07 6.46
C ASN A 50 8.81 10.60 7.81
N ASN A 51 9.66 10.53 8.82
CA ASN A 51 9.31 10.93 10.19
C ASN A 51 9.18 12.45 10.33
N GLY A 52 8.11 12.88 10.98
CA GLY A 52 7.93 14.24 11.52
C GLY A 52 7.75 15.34 10.46
N ALA A 53 7.90 15.05 9.18
CA ALA A 53 7.67 16.01 8.11
C ALA A 53 6.17 16.11 7.79
N THR A 54 5.73 17.29 7.37
CA THR A 54 4.39 17.47 6.81
C THR A 54 4.37 16.98 5.36
N ALA A 55 3.59 15.96 5.07
CA ALA A 55 3.40 15.45 3.72
C ALA A 55 2.16 16.08 3.07
N LEU A 56 2.33 16.68 1.90
CA LEU A 56 1.23 17.26 1.12
C LEU A 56 0.95 16.41 -0.10
N TYR A 57 -0.30 16.01 -0.26
CA TYR A 57 -0.81 15.35 -1.46
C TYR A 57 -1.48 16.37 -2.38
N PHE A 58 -1.07 16.42 -3.63
CA PHE A 58 -1.68 17.28 -4.64
C PHE A 58 -2.77 16.52 -5.39
N SER A 59 -4.04 16.90 -5.16
CA SER A 59 -5.17 16.39 -5.96
C SER A 59 -5.16 17.04 -7.32
N ARG A 60 -4.90 16.24 -8.35
CA ARG A 60 -4.82 16.72 -9.74
C ARG A 60 -6.16 17.30 -10.19
N PRO A 61 -6.15 18.46 -10.85
CA PRO A 61 -7.34 18.98 -11.52
C PRO A 61 -7.72 18.09 -12.71
N ALA A 62 -8.97 18.22 -13.20
CA ALA A 62 -9.44 17.49 -14.36
C ALA A 62 -8.70 17.90 -15.65
N GLN A 63 -8.28 19.16 -15.74
CA GLN A 63 -7.59 19.71 -16.90
C GLN A 63 -6.07 19.72 -16.69
N LYS A 64 -5.32 19.49 -17.77
CA LYS A 64 -3.85 19.46 -17.74
C LYS A 64 -3.20 20.78 -18.15
N ALA A 65 -3.87 21.56 -18.99
CA ALA A 65 -3.34 22.84 -19.44
C ALA A 65 -3.67 23.93 -18.41
N LYS A 66 -2.68 24.71 -18.04
CA LYS A 66 -2.81 25.75 -17.01
C LYS A 66 -3.98 26.70 -17.24
N ASN A 67 -4.19 27.13 -18.50
CA ASN A 67 -5.23 28.08 -18.85
C ASN A 67 -6.64 27.46 -18.85
N ASP A 68 -6.75 26.13 -18.85
CA ASP A 68 -8.02 25.40 -18.85
C ASP A 68 -8.47 25.08 -17.42
N ILE A 69 -7.57 25.17 -16.43
CA ILE A 69 -7.89 24.94 -15.01
C ILE A 69 -8.59 26.20 -14.47
N LYS A 70 -9.83 26.04 -14.03
CA LYS A 70 -10.65 27.12 -13.52
C LYS A 70 -10.96 26.93 -12.04
N PHE A 71 -11.12 28.05 -11.34
CA PHE A 71 -11.59 28.01 -9.96
C PHE A 71 -12.99 27.39 -9.86
N GLY A 72 -13.15 26.43 -8.95
CA GLY A 72 -14.40 25.70 -8.78
C GLY A 72 -14.50 24.39 -9.58
N ASP A 73 -13.55 24.10 -10.46
CA ASP A 73 -13.49 22.80 -11.14
C ASP A 73 -13.23 21.67 -10.14
N LYS A 74 -13.91 20.53 -10.36
CA LYS A 74 -13.68 19.34 -9.54
C LYS A 74 -12.28 18.78 -9.78
N GLY A 75 -11.54 18.56 -8.69
CA GLY A 75 -10.30 17.80 -8.72
C GLY A 75 -10.52 16.31 -8.56
N SER A 76 -9.45 15.55 -8.71
CA SER A 76 -9.42 14.12 -8.42
C SER A 76 -9.70 13.84 -6.94
N VAL A 77 -10.44 12.77 -6.67
CA VAL A 77 -10.66 12.24 -5.31
C VAL A 77 -9.74 11.07 -4.97
N HIS A 78 -8.71 10.85 -5.78
CA HIS A 78 -7.77 9.73 -5.68
C HIS A 78 -7.06 9.65 -4.31
N PHE A 79 -7.03 10.73 -3.55
CA PHE A 79 -6.53 10.71 -2.16
C PHE A 79 -7.31 9.78 -1.23
N LYS A 80 -8.49 9.28 -1.66
CA LYS A 80 -9.29 8.28 -0.93
C LYS A 80 -8.89 6.85 -1.26
N ASP A 81 -8.17 6.64 -2.34
CA ASP A 81 -7.75 5.30 -2.78
C ASP A 81 -6.69 4.74 -1.82
N ALA A 82 -6.64 3.42 -1.72
CA ALA A 82 -5.87 2.76 -0.67
C ALA A 82 -4.39 3.16 -0.66
N GLU A 83 -3.79 3.29 -1.85
CA GLU A 83 -2.38 3.65 -2.02
C GLU A 83 -2.00 5.04 -1.49
N VAL A 84 -2.96 5.93 -1.28
CA VAL A 84 -2.76 7.24 -0.66
C VAL A 84 -3.30 7.27 0.76
N ALA A 85 -4.53 6.79 0.97
CA ALA A 85 -5.18 6.82 2.27
C ALA A 85 -4.41 6.00 3.32
N GLN A 86 -3.94 4.80 2.97
CA GLN A 86 -3.21 3.93 3.90
C GLN A 86 -1.79 4.44 4.19
N VAL A 87 -1.17 5.10 3.22
CA VAL A 87 0.10 5.81 3.45
C VAL A 87 -0.07 6.90 4.52
N ASN A 88 -1.14 7.70 4.42
CA ASN A 88 -1.45 8.73 5.43
C ASN A 88 -1.80 8.13 6.80
N HIS A 89 -2.56 7.03 6.81
CA HIS A 89 -2.88 6.34 8.07
C HIS A 89 -1.62 5.82 8.76
N MET A 90 -0.72 5.16 8.01
CA MET A 90 0.54 4.68 8.56
C MET A 90 1.40 5.84 9.09
N HIS A 91 1.50 6.94 8.35
CA HIS A 91 2.21 8.14 8.79
C HIS A 91 1.71 8.63 10.16
N ASN A 92 0.40 8.68 10.35
CA ASN A 92 -0.24 9.11 11.58
C ASN A 92 -0.05 8.10 12.73
N VAL A 93 -0.23 6.79 12.45
CA VAL A 93 -0.01 5.71 13.44
C VAL A 93 1.42 5.72 13.97
N CYS A 94 2.39 6.01 13.09
CA CYS A 94 3.81 6.04 13.44
C CYS A 94 4.30 7.45 13.84
N ALA A 95 3.41 8.37 14.16
CA ALA A 95 3.81 9.74 14.54
C ALA A 95 4.79 9.74 15.73
N GLY A 96 5.87 10.52 15.62
CA GLY A 96 6.92 10.58 16.64
C GLY A 96 7.95 9.44 16.63
N GLU A 97 7.71 8.37 15.84
CA GLU A 97 8.68 7.28 15.73
C GLU A 97 9.83 7.63 14.79
N PRO A 98 11.07 7.16 15.05
CA PRO A 98 12.15 7.28 14.07
C PRO A 98 11.82 6.53 12.80
N ASN A 99 12.44 6.91 11.68
CA ASN A 99 12.35 6.14 10.43
C ASN A 99 13.72 5.65 9.98
N TYR A 100 13.71 4.51 9.30
CA TYR A 100 14.86 3.95 8.61
C TYR A 100 14.52 3.80 7.13
N TYR A 101 15.29 4.49 6.30
CA TYR A 101 15.11 4.41 4.85
C TYR A 101 15.99 3.31 4.26
N VAL A 102 15.37 2.35 3.62
CA VAL A 102 16.02 1.22 2.94
C VAL A 102 15.86 1.40 1.43
N LYS A 103 16.89 1.09 0.67
CA LYS A 103 16.85 1.02 -0.79
C LYS A 103 17.74 -0.09 -1.31
N GLY A 104 17.35 -0.74 -2.37
CA GLY A 104 18.11 -1.77 -3.06
C GLY A 104 17.22 -2.59 -3.98
N ASN A 105 17.78 -3.23 -4.99
CA ASN A 105 17.08 -4.16 -5.88
C ASN A 105 15.77 -3.63 -6.48
N GLY A 106 15.74 -2.32 -6.82
CA GLY A 106 14.56 -1.69 -7.40
C GLY A 106 13.40 -1.52 -6.43
N VAL A 107 13.63 -1.58 -5.13
CA VAL A 107 12.65 -1.32 -4.07
C VAL A 107 13.23 -0.35 -3.06
N CYS A 108 12.37 0.44 -2.44
CA CYS A 108 12.70 1.21 -1.25
C CYS A 108 11.62 1.03 -0.18
N ALA A 109 12.01 1.25 1.07
CA ALA A 109 11.08 1.20 2.19
C ALA A 109 11.39 2.30 3.21
N GLN A 110 10.33 2.82 3.82
CA GLN A 110 10.36 3.64 5.03
C GLN A 110 9.89 2.75 6.18
N VAL A 111 10.82 2.33 7.03
CA VAL A 111 10.53 1.42 8.14
C VAL A 111 10.45 2.22 9.44
N ARG A 112 9.40 1.97 10.19
CA ARG A 112 9.11 2.55 11.50
C ARG A 112 9.02 1.44 12.55
N LYS A 113 8.76 1.77 13.80
CA LYS A 113 8.55 0.76 14.85
C LYS A 113 7.19 0.07 14.77
N SER A 114 6.18 0.78 14.29
CA SER A 114 4.80 0.30 14.23
C SER A 114 4.30 0.06 12.81
N GLY A 115 5.12 0.28 11.78
CA GLY A 115 4.72 0.08 10.38
C GLY A 115 5.85 0.24 9.39
N ALA A 116 5.56 -0.05 8.12
CA ALA A 116 6.46 0.23 7.00
C ALA A 116 5.66 0.56 5.73
N ILE A 117 6.25 1.41 4.90
CA ILE A 117 5.80 1.66 3.53
C ILE A 117 6.87 1.10 2.61
N ILE A 118 6.47 0.24 1.68
CA ILE A 118 7.35 -0.43 0.72
C ILE A 118 6.93 0.00 -0.68
N VAL A 119 7.87 0.48 -1.48
CA VAL A 119 7.58 1.06 -2.80
C VAL A 119 8.50 0.48 -3.86
N LEU A 120 7.93 -0.01 -4.94
CA LEU A 120 8.67 -0.44 -6.12
C LEU A 120 9.15 0.77 -6.91
N GLY A 121 10.42 0.81 -7.27
CA GLY A 121 11.00 1.86 -8.12
C GLY A 121 10.52 1.78 -9.57
N SER A 122 10.21 0.58 -10.03
CA SER A 122 9.65 0.28 -11.35
C SER A 122 8.97 -1.09 -11.34
N GLY A 123 8.15 -1.34 -12.34
CA GLY A 123 7.35 -2.56 -12.42
C GLY A 123 6.23 -2.57 -11.37
N SER A 124 5.57 -3.70 -11.27
CA SER A 124 4.47 -3.95 -10.34
C SER A 124 4.39 -5.45 -10.05
N ASP A 125 3.57 -5.81 -9.07
CA ASP A 125 3.11 -7.19 -8.87
C ASP A 125 4.27 -8.19 -8.71
N ARG A 126 5.08 -8.02 -7.66
CA ARG A 126 6.22 -8.90 -7.40
C ARG A 126 6.53 -9.08 -5.92
N ASP A 127 7.18 -10.19 -5.62
CA ASP A 127 7.75 -10.46 -4.31
C ASP A 127 8.96 -9.58 -4.02
N VAL A 128 9.06 -9.15 -2.78
CA VAL A 128 10.17 -8.34 -2.29
C VAL A 128 10.64 -8.83 -0.93
N THR A 129 11.91 -8.56 -0.67
CA THR A 129 12.51 -8.65 0.67
C THR A 129 13.33 -7.39 0.90
N VAL A 130 13.03 -6.68 1.97
CA VAL A 130 13.74 -5.47 2.39
C VAL A 130 14.25 -5.64 3.83
N ALA A 131 15.28 -4.87 4.20
CA ALA A 131 15.76 -4.89 5.57
C ALA A 131 14.70 -4.31 6.54
N ASN A 132 14.56 -4.93 7.70
CA ASN A 132 13.77 -4.41 8.82
C ASN A 132 14.64 -3.43 9.63
N GLY A 133 14.71 -2.21 9.16
CA GLY A 133 15.58 -1.19 9.74
C GLY A 133 17.07 -1.57 9.63
N ALA A 134 17.81 -1.40 10.72
CA ALA A 134 19.21 -1.77 10.80
C ALA A 134 19.45 -3.29 10.99
N GLY A 135 18.39 -4.09 11.06
CA GLY A 135 18.49 -5.53 11.32
C GLY A 135 18.83 -5.88 12.77
N ASP A 136 18.67 -4.93 13.69
CA ASP A 136 19.01 -5.07 15.12
C ASP A 136 17.80 -5.46 15.99
N GLY A 137 16.68 -5.80 15.38
CA GLY A 137 15.43 -6.19 16.06
C GLY A 137 14.68 -5.06 16.78
N LYS A 138 15.11 -3.80 16.61
CA LYS A 138 14.52 -2.63 17.30
C LYS A 138 13.46 -1.90 16.47
N TRP A 139 13.14 -2.41 15.29
CA TRP A 139 12.22 -1.83 14.34
C TRP A 139 10.87 -2.53 14.36
N LEU A 140 10.27 -2.80 13.22
CA LEU A 140 8.97 -3.43 13.18
C LEU A 140 9.03 -4.83 13.81
N LYS A 141 8.12 -5.12 14.74
CA LYS A 141 8.09 -6.40 15.48
C LYS A 141 7.87 -7.57 14.53
N SER A 142 8.50 -8.71 14.85
CA SER A 142 8.30 -9.95 14.11
C SER A 142 6.85 -10.41 14.16
N GLY A 143 6.36 -10.91 13.03
CA GLY A 143 4.97 -11.34 12.87
C GLY A 143 4.52 -11.29 11.42
N THR A 144 3.26 -11.60 11.20
CA THR A 144 2.61 -11.46 9.89
C THR A 144 1.72 -10.23 9.89
N TYR A 145 1.87 -9.39 8.88
CA TYR A 145 1.15 -8.14 8.72
C TYR A 145 0.37 -8.14 7.42
N LYS A 146 -0.85 -7.66 7.45
CA LYS A 146 -1.63 -7.42 6.23
C LYS A 146 -1.08 -6.22 5.48
N ASP A 147 -0.95 -6.33 4.15
CA ASP A 147 -0.81 -5.17 3.28
C ASP A 147 -2.16 -4.45 3.17
N MET A 148 -2.19 -3.22 3.61
CA MET A 148 -3.41 -2.40 3.64
C MET A 148 -3.76 -1.81 2.26
N VAL A 149 -2.89 -1.97 1.27
CA VAL A 149 -3.10 -1.54 -0.13
C VAL A 149 -3.47 -2.74 -1.00
N GLY A 150 -2.57 -3.70 -1.12
CA GLY A 150 -2.76 -4.87 -1.99
C GLY A 150 -3.51 -6.04 -1.34
N GLY A 151 -3.74 -5.99 -0.02
CA GLY A 151 -4.48 -7.03 0.71
C GLY A 151 -3.71 -8.31 1.01
N GLY A 152 -2.49 -8.46 0.49
CA GLY A 152 -1.61 -9.59 0.78
C GLY A 152 -1.04 -9.58 2.21
N ALA A 153 -0.15 -10.52 2.50
CA ALA A 153 0.53 -10.61 3.78
C ALA A 153 2.04 -10.40 3.65
N PHE A 154 2.63 -9.74 4.64
CA PHE A 154 4.07 -9.60 4.80
C PHE A 154 4.53 -10.33 6.07
N THR A 155 5.58 -11.12 5.92
CA THR A 155 6.28 -11.73 7.05
C THR A 155 7.43 -10.84 7.48
N VAL A 156 7.43 -10.48 8.75
CA VAL A 156 8.45 -9.65 9.39
C VAL A 156 9.23 -10.50 10.38
N ASN A 157 10.53 -10.44 10.31
CA ASN A 157 11.44 -10.95 11.34
C ASN A 157 12.40 -9.83 11.81
N ALA A 158 13.33 -10.16 12.70
CA ALA A 158 14.25 -9.17 13.26
C ALA A 158 15.07 -8.43 12.19
N SER A 159 15.34 -9.06 11.06
CA SER A 159 16.25 -8.55 10.02
C SER A 159 15.56 -8.14 8.73
N THR A 160 14.41 -8.74 8.38
CA THR A 160 13.78 -8.57 7.08
C THR A 160 12.26 -8.41 7.15
N ILE A 161 11.73 -7.78 6.13
CA ILE A 161 10.30 -7.68 5.79
C ILE A 161 10.14 -8.28 4.41
N SER A 162 9.38 -9.35 4.26
CA SER A 162 9.19 -10.08 3.00
C SER A 162 7.72 -10.26 2.69
N GLY A 163 7.33 -10.06 1.46
CA GLY A 163 5.96 -10.23 1.00
C GLY A 163 5.77 -9.80 -0.44
N HIS A 164 4.52 -9.82 -0.89
CA HIS A 164 4.14 -9.47 -2.25
C HIS A 164 3.63 -8.03 -2.32
N VAL A 165 4.22 -7.24 -3.22
CA VAL A 165 3.75 -5.88 -3.54
C VAL A 165 2.91 -5.97 -4.81
N GLY A 166 1.63 -5.63 -4.72
CA GLY A 166 0.68 -5.73 -5.83
C GLY A 166 0.85 -4.67 -6.92
N GLU A 167 -0.17 -4.54 -7.77
CA GLU A 167 -0.16 -3.73 -9.01
C GLU A 167 0.16 -2.25 -8.81
N SER A 168 -0.26 -1.63 -7.71
CA SER A 168 0.08 -0.24 -7.42
C SER A 168 1.59 -0.02 -7.25
N GLY A 169 2.34 -1.08 -6.92
CA GLY A 169 3.75 -1.00 -6.55
C GLY A 169 3.98 -0.33 -5.20
N ILE A 170 2.93 -0.25 -4.37
CA ILE A 170 2.96 0.28 -3.01
C ILE A 170 2.37 -0.76 -2.09
N ALA A 171 3.07 -1.08 -1.01
CA ALA A 171 2.53 -1.84 0.10
C ALA A 171 2.68 -1.05 1.40
N VAL A 172 1.67 -1.11 2.24
CA VAL A 172 1.63 -0.40 3.52
C VAL A 172 1.25 -1.39 4.61
N ILE A 173 2.15 -1.61 5.54
CA ILE A 173 1.92 -2.49 6.68
C ILE A 173 2.05 -1.69 7.98
N TYR A 174 1.06 -1.78 8.81
CA TYR A 174 1.03 -1.17 10.15
C TYR A 174 -0.03 -1.89 11.00
N ASN A 175 -0.05 -1.64 12.22
CA ASN A 175 -0.84 -2.11 13.36
C ASN A 175 0.03 -2.89 14.34
N ALA A 176 -0.19 -2.63 15.59
CA ALA A 176 0.56 -3.18 16.70
C ALA A 176 0.14 -4.64 17.00
N GLY A 177 0.32 -5.55 16.07
CA GLY A 177 0.08 -6.97 16.33
C GLY A 177 -0.01 -7.82 15.07
N PRO A 178 0.24 -9.12 15.17
CA PRO A 178 0.01 -10.02 14.06
C PRO A 178 -1.48 -10.02 13.70
N ILE A 179 -1.79 -9.88 12.42
CA ILE A 179 -3.16 -10.03 11.95
C ILE A 179 -3.46 -11.50 11.88
N VAL A 180 -4.44 -11.95 12.65
CA VAL A 180 -5.09 -13.24 12.44
C VAL A 180 -5.93 -13.05 11.17
N LEU A 181 -5.50 -13.65 10.07
CA LEU A 181 -6.30 -13.68 8.85
C LEU A 181 -7.55 -14.51 9.16
N THR A 182 -8.72 -13.87 9.11
CA THR A 182 -9.98 -14.59 9.31
C THR A 182 -10.18 -15.56 8.14
N PRO A 183 -10.46 -16.83 8.39
CA PRO A 183 -10.83 -17.75 7.32
C PRO A 183 -12.07 -17.23 6.58
N GLU A 184 -12.01 -17.26 5.26
CA GLU A 184 -13.07 -16.81 4.37
C GLU A 184 -13.28 -17.83 3.26
N VAL A 185 -14.48 -17.88 2.69
CA VAL A 185 -14.77 -18.66 1.49
C VAL A 185 -15.36 -17.76 0.43
N VAL A 186 -14.76 -17.77 -0.75
CA VAL A 186 -15.28 -17.06 -1.92
C VAL A 186 -16.01 -18.04 -2.83
N PHE A 187 -17.24 -17.71 -3.19
CA PHE A 187 -18.08 -18.50 -4.10
C PHE A 187 -18.09 -17.90 -5.50
N ASN A 188 -18.03 -18.77 -6.51
CA ASN A 188 -18.28 -18.40 -7.89
C ASN A 188 -19.26 -19.43 -8.51
N PRO A 189 -20.46 -19.01 -8.95
CA PRO A 189 -21.02 -17.67 -8.85
C PRO A 189 -21.23 -17.22 -7.39
N ALA A 190 -21.35 -15.92 -7.18
CA ALA A 190 -21.51 -15.33 -5.85
C ALA A 190 -22.81 -15.80 -5.17
N ASP A 191 -22.82 -15.75 -3.84
CA ASP A 191 -24.01 -16.05 -3.04
C ASP A 191 -25.22 -15.22 -3.49
N GLY A 192 -26.38 -15.87 -3.52
CA GLY A 192 -27.64 -15.26 -3.99
C GLY A 192 -27.81 -15.20 -5.52
N THR A 193 -26.89 -15.75 -6.31
CA THR A 193 -27.03 -15.81 -7.77
C THR A 193 -28.22 -16.66 -8.15
N ALA A 194 -29.19 -16.10 -8.90
CA ALA A 194 -30.30 -16.84 -9.47
C ALA A 194 -29.86 -17.62 -10.71
N PHE A 195 -30.36 -18.83 -10.90
CA PHE A 195 -30.10 -19.65 -12.09
C PHE A 195 -31.39 -20.30 -12.56
N SER A 196 -31.46 -20.61 -13.85
CA SER A 196 -32.63 -21.24 -14.50
C SER A 196 -32.31 -22.62 -15.10
N ASP A 197 -31.06 -23.03 -15.07
CA ASP A 197 -30.62 -24.30 -15.63
C ASP A 197 -30.91 -25.48 -14.68
N GLU A 198 -30.92 -26.70 -15.18
CA GLU A 198 -31.17 -27.91 -14.38
C GLU A 198 -30.06 -28.16 -13.33
N SER A 199 -28.89 -27.60 -13.52
CA SER A 199 -27.76 -27.68 -12.60
C SER A 199 -26.92 -26.41 -12.60
N LEU A 200 -26.31 -26.11 -11.46
CA LEU A 200 -25.36 -25.00 -11.30
C LEU A 200 -24.05 -25.54 -10.72
N THR A 201 -22.95 -25.30 -11.43
CA THR A 201 -21.62 -25.56 -10.85
C THR A 201 -21.19 -24.39 -9.97
N VAL A 202 -20.93 -24.68 -8.71
CA VAL A 202 -20.43 -23.68 -7.73
C VAL A 202 -19.01 -24.05 -7.38
N THR A 203 -18.11 -23.09 -7.54
CA THR A 203 -16.73 -23.20 -7.04
C THR A 203 -16.62 -22.46 -5.72
N ALA A 204 -16.14 -23.15 -4.68
CA ALA A 204 -15.84 -22.57 -3.38
C ALA A 204 -14.31 -22.51 -3.21
N THR A 205 -13.76 -21.32 -3.00
CA THR A 205 -12.33 -21.13 -2.80
C THR A 205 -12.09 -20.69 -1.35
N PRO A 206 -11.52 -21.54 -0.48
CA PRO A 206 -11.17 -21.15 0.87
C PRO A 206 -9.92 -20.26 0.84
N LEU A 207 -9.95 -19.20 1.63
CA LEU A 207 -8.86 -18.28 1.86
C LEU A 207 -8.47 -18.30 3.34
N ASN A 208 -7.17 -18.23 3.61
CA ASN A 208 -6.63 -18.19 4.97
C ASN A 208 -7.06 -19.36 5.87
N ALA A 209 -7.33 -20.52 5.29
CA ALA A 209 -7.73 -21.72 5.99
C ALA A 209 -6.73 -22.86 5.74
N VAL A 210 -6.43 -23.63 6.79
CA VAL A 210 -5.59 -24.84 6.68
C VAL A 210 -6.42 -26.09 6.35
N SER A 211 -7.73 -25.99 6.53
CA SER A 211 -8.70 -27.05 6.17
C SER A 211 -10.06 -26.40 5.90
N ALA A 212 -10.84 -27.02 5.06
CA ALA A 212 -12.21 -26.62 4.77
C ALA A 212 -13.11 -27.85 4.59
N TRP A 213 -14.38 -27.69 4.84
CA TRP A 213 -15.39 -28.69 4.57
C TRP A 213 -16.62 -28.06 3.93
N ILE A 214 -17.35 -28.81 3.18
CA ILE A 214 -18.63 -28.42 2.57
C ILE A 214 -19.77 -29.31 3.10
N GLN A 215 -20.92 -28.70 3.26
CA GLN A 215 -22.15 -29.40 3.61
C GLN A 215 -23.26 -28.86 2.71
N VAL A 216 -23.95 -29.75 2.02
CA VAL A 216 -25.10 -29.37 1.18
C VAL A 216 -26.37 -29.77 1.94
N ASN A 217 -27.22 -28.76 2.21
CA ASN A 217 -28.40 -28.90 3.08
C ASN A 217 -28.00 -29.50 4.44
N ASP A 218 -28.74 -30.55 4.88
CA ASP A 218 -28.48 -31.27 6.12
C ASP A 218 -27.66 -32.56 5.89
N GLY A 219 -26.99 -32.68 4.75
CA GLY A 219 -26.16 -33.82 4.42
C GLY A 219 -24.89 -33.93 5.27
N ALA A 220 -24.09 -34.95 5.00
CA ALA A 220 -22.81 -35.13 5.67
C ALA A 220 -21.80 -34.05 5.27
N LYS A 221 -20.96 -33.64 6.22
CA LYS A 221 -19.80 -32.77 5.93
C LYS A 221 -18.78 -33.56 5.11
N GLN A 222 -18.25 -32.91 4.09
CA GLN A 222 -17.21 -33.44 3.22
C GLN A 222 -16.01 -32.50 3.28
N ASP A 223 -14.85 -33.05 3.67
CA ASP A 223 -13.62 -32.27 3.70
C ASP A 223 -13.09 -32.07 2.28
N PHE A 224 -12.56 -30.89 2.01
CA PHE A 224 -11.80 -30.61 0.80
C PHE A 224 -10.54 -29.87 1.14
N THR A 225 -9.48 -30.15 0.41
CA THR A 225 -8.20 -29.45 0.52
C THR A 225 -8.26 -28.11 -0.23
N ALA A 226 -7.74 -27.06 0.43
CA ALA A 226 -7.54 -25.74 -0.16
C ALA A 226 -6.37 -25.73 -1.14
#